data_c968668286ffafa235bef3499ebda2f6
#
_entry.id   c968668286ffafa235bef3499ebda2f6
#
_cell.length_a   1.000
_cell.length_b   1.000
_cell.length_c   1.000
_cell.angle_alpha   90.00
_cell.angle_beta   90.00
_cell.angle_gamma   90.00
#
_symmetry.space_group_name_H-M   'P 1'
#
loop_
_entity.id
_entity.type
_entity.pdbx_description
1 polymer ?
#
loop_
_entity_poly.entity_id
_entity_poly.type
_entity_poly.pdbx_seq_one_letter_code
_entity_poly.pdbx_strand_id
1 'polypeptide(L)'
;LLDNTASFLTGLSQMYEKKGRGDVNIIAVAGDGATADCGFQSLSAAAERNEKMLYICYDNEGYMNTGYQRSSTTTKGSRTSTTPIGAKINGKQQQQKYLPLIISMHNVEYCATASPSHMADFVAKIQKGLEASKKGFAYLHVFSPCPTGWVYAPEKAIAVARKAVRSNLFPLWEKDANGYHLNYKNENPISIKEMVKNIGKFKSITEDDIQSIQNIVDYRYELLSRISD
;
A
#
# COMPACT_ATOMS: atom_id res chain seq x y z
N LEU A 1 -10.77 16.11 -4.35
CA LEU A 1 -11.20 14.80 -4.92
C LEU A 1 -10.71 13.62 -4.07
N LEU A 2 -10.74 13.78 -2.74
CA LEU A 2 -10.16 12.78 -1.83
C LEU A 2 -10.78 11.38 -2.02
N ASP A 3 -12.08 11.32 -2.19
CA ASP A 3 -12.90 10.11 -2.29
C ASP A 3 -13.19 9.63 -3.73
N ASN A 4 -12.99 10.50 -4.72
CA ASN A 4 -13.42 10.27 -6.10
C ASN A 4 -12.28 10.28 -7.14
N THR A 5 -11.04 10.05 -6.71
CA THR A 5 -9.88 10.10 -7.61
C THR A 5 -10.05 9.16 -8.80
N ALA A 6 -10.42 7.90 -8.57
CA ALA A 6 -10.58 6.92 -9.63
C ALA A 6 -11.74 7.28 -10.57
N SER A 7 -12.92 7.71 -10.04
CA SER A 7 -14.07 8.11 -10.87
C SER A 7 -13.75 9.33 -11.74
N PHE A 8 -13.02 10.31 -11.20
CA PHE A 8 -12.58 11.47 -11.97
C PHE A 8 -11.67 11.07 -13.14
N LEU A 9 -10.72 10.16 -12.88
CA LEU A 9 -9.81 9.68 -13.92
C LEU A 9 -10.49 8.79 -14.95
N THR A 10 -11.53 8.04 -14.59
CA THR A 10 -12.40 7.35 -15.56
C THR A 10 -12.96 8.37 -16.55
N GLY A 11 -13.50 9.49 -16.07
CA GLY A 11 -14.02 10.54 -16.93
C GLY A 11 -12.95 11.16 -17.86
N LEU A 12 -11.75 11.39 -17.33
CA LEU A 12 -10.62 11.91 -18.13
C LEU A 12 -10.18 10.89 -19.21
N SER A 13 -10.04 9.63 -18.86
CA SER A 13 -9.67 8.56 -19.78
C SER A 13 -10.64 8.49 -20.94
N GLN A 14 -11.94 8.43 -20.67
CA GLN A 14 -13.00 8.39 -21.67
C GLN A 14 -13.01 9.67 -22.54
N MET A 15 -12.76 10.84 -21.95
CA MET A 15 -12.69 12.10 -22.70
C MET A 15 -11.52 12.08 -23.71
N TYR A 16 -10.33 11.64 -23.28
CA TYR A 16 -9.17 11.59 -24.18
C TYR A 16 -9.35 10.56 -25.28
N GLU A 17 -9.91 9.40 -25.00
CA GLU A 17 -10.24 8.40 -26.02
C GLU A 17 -11.20 8.97 -27.09
N LYS A 18 -12.29 9.63 -26.67
CA LYS A 18 -13.25 10.27 -27.59
C LYS A 18 -12.64 11.38 -28.45
N LYS A 19 -11.58 12.03 -27.95
CA LYS A 19 -10.81 13.05 -28.71
C LYS A 19 -9.73 12.44 -29.61
N GLY A 20 -9.66 11.11 -29.74
CA GLY A 20 -8.61 10.42 -30.48
C GLY A 20 -7.22 10.52 -29.85
N ARG A 21 -7.15 10.83 -28.55
CA ARG A 21 -5.91 11.01 -27.79
C ARG A 21 -5.74 9.88 -26.76
N GLY A 22 -5.97 8.64 -27.18
CA GLY A 22 -5.70 7.45 -26.37
C GLY A 22 -4.21 7.21 -26.08
N ASP A 23 -3.31 8.04 -26.63
CA ASP A 23 -1.89 8.09 -26.36
C ASP A 23 -1.53 8.74 -25.00
N VAL A 24 -2.46 9.49 -24.40
CA VAL A 24 -2.23 10.20 -23.14
C VAL A 24 -2.26 9.22 -21.97
N ASN A 25 -1.19 9.20 -21.18
CA ASN A 25 -1.16 8.43 -19.93
C ASN A 25 -2.01 9.12 -18.84
N ILE A 26 -2.95 8.41 -18.29
CA ILE A 26 -3.80 8.85 -17.18
C ILE A 26 -3.21 8.30 -15.88
N ILE A 27 -2.75 9.17 -15.01
CA ILE A 27 -2.07 8.77 -13.77
C ILE A 27 -2.77 9.40 -12.56
N ALA A 28 -3.12 8.58 -11.57
CA ALA A 28 -3.54 9.03 -10.25
C ALA A 28 -2.40 8.88 -9.23
N VAL A 29 -2.30 9.81 -8.31
CA VAL A 29 -1.49 9.66 -7.09
C VAL A 29 -2.35 10.05 -5.90
N ALA A 30 -2.62 9.11 -5.00
CA ALA A 30 -3.50 9.31 -3.85
C ALA A 30 -2.93 8.63 -2.59
N GLY A 31 -3.22 9.18 -1.41
CA GLY A 31 -2.83 8.60 -0.13
C GLY A 31 -3.68 7.38 0.24
N ASP A 32 -3.21 6.64 1.23
CA ASP A 32 -3.85 5.41 1.71
C ASP A 32 -5.28 5.65 2.24
N GLY A 33 -5.53 6.71 2.99
CA GLY A 33 -6.89 7.03 3.46
C GLY A 33 -7.86 7.34 2.31
N ALA A 34 -7.39 8.10 1.30
CA ALA A 34 -8.16 8.38 0.09
C ALA A 34 -8.43 7.09 -0.72
N THR A 35 -7.50 6.16 -0.71
CA THR A 35 -7.53 4.95 -1.54
C THR A 35 -8.25 3.79 -0.87
N ALA A 36 -7.88 3.50 0.39
CA ALA A 36 -8.34 2.31 1.10
C ALA A 36 -9.64 2.53 1.90
N ASP A 37 -10.00 3.78 2.18
CA ASP A 37 -11.19 4.14 2.96
C ASP A 37 -12.23 4.84 2.08
N CYS A 38 -12.22 6.17 2.03
CA CYS A 38 -13.29 6.94 1.40
C CYS A 38 -13.38 6.76 -0.13
N GLY A 39 -12.28 6.50 -0.83
CA GLY A 39 -12.25 6.27 -2.27
C GLY A 39 -12.27 4.81 -2.70
N PHE A 40 -12.36 3.86 -1.74
CA PHE A 40 -12.25 2.44 -2.07
C PHE A 40 -13.33 1.95 -3.04
N GLN A 41 -14.57 2.43 -2.89
CA GLN A 41 -15.66 2.07 -3.78
C GLN A 41 -15.37 2.49 -5.23
N SER A 42 -14.93 3.73 -5.43
CA SER A 42 -14.61 4.23 -6.78
C SER A 42 -13.39 3.55 -7.39
N LEU A 43 -12.39 3.21 -6.57
CA LEU A 43 -11.22 2.45 -6.98
C LEU A 43 -11.58 1.03 -7.43
N SER A 44 -12.34 0.30 -6.60
CA SER A 44 -12.80 -1.06 -6.92
C SER A 44 -13.65 -1.10 -8.20
N ALA A 45 -14.53 -0.12 -8.39
CA ALA A 45 -15.34 0.00 -9.60
C ALA A 45 -14.50 0.30 -10.86
N ALA A 46 -13.49 1.15 -10.78
CA ALA A 46 -12.58 1.43 -11.89
C ALA A 46 -11.72 0.19 -12.24
N ALA A 47 -11.26 -0.54 -11.23
CA ALA A 47 -10.52 -1.79 -11.41
C ALA A 47 -11.39 -2.90 -12.04
N GLU A 48 -12.64 -3.01 -11.59
CA GLU A 48 -13.62 -3.97 -12.15
C GLU A 48 -13.89 -3.70 -13.65
N ARG A 49 -14.04 -2.44 -14.05
CA ARG A 49 -14.22 -2.05 -15.44
C ARG A 49 -12.93 -2.05 -16.27
N ASN A 50 -11.80 -2.35 -15.66
CA ASN A 50 -10.46 -2.34 -16.27
C ASN A 50 -10.16 -1.01 -17.00
N GLU A 51 -10.45 0.12 -16.36
CA GLU A 51 -10.29 1.46 -16.92
C GLU A 51 -8.80 1.78 -17.19
N LYS A 52 -8.50 2.36 -18.35
CA LYS A 52 -7.12 2.72 -18.74
C LYS A 52 -6.55 3.82 -17.86
N MET A 53 -5.85 3.43 -16.81
CA MET A 53 -5.13 4.36 -15.91
C MET A 53 -4.07 3.63 -15.09
N LEU A 54 -3.04 4.37 -14.66
CA LEU A 54 -2.15 3.95 -13.59
C LEU A 54 -2.57 4.64 -12.29
N TYR A 55 -3.03 3.87 -11.32
CA TYR A 55 -3.36 4.37 -9.99
C TYR A 55 -2.24 4.05 -9.00
N ILE A 56 -1.61 5.09 -8.44
CA ILE A 56 -0.53 4.97 -7.46
C ILE A 56 -1.08 5.37 -6.08
N CYS A 57 -1.12 4.42 -5.16
CA CYS A 57 -1.37 4.67 -3.75
C CYS A 57 -0.03 4.87 -3.04
N TYR A 58 0.24 6.07 -2.50
CA TYR A 58 1.33 6.23 -1.54
C TYR A 58 0.80 6.00 -0.13
N ASP A 59 1.24 4.88 0.46
CA ASP A 59 0.78 4.45 1.78
C ASP A 59 1.76 4.87 2.87
N ASN A 60 1.34 5.82 3.68
CA ASN A 60 2.05 6.26 4.88
C ASN A 60 1.36 5.81 6.18
N GLU A 61 0.33 4.99 6.06
CA GLU A 61 -0.49 4.42 7.11
C GLU A 61 -1.27 5.45 7.94
N GLY A 62 -1.88 6.44 7.27
CA GLY A 62 -2.78 7.37 7.95
C GLY A 62 -3.11 8.65 7.17
N TYR A 63 -4.06 9.41 7.70
CA TYR A 63 -4.39 10.76 7.22
C TYR A 63 -3.40 11.77 7.83
N MET A 64 -2.24 11.96 7.19
CA MET A 64 -1.12 12.72 7.79
C MET A 64 -1.39 14.22 7.88
N ASN A 65 -1.91 14.85 6.80
CA ASN A 65 -2.09 16.31 6.73
C ASN A 65 -3.07 16.85 7.77
N THR A 66 -4.05 16.06 8.17
CA THR A 66 -5.09 16.49 9.12
C THR A 66 -4.77 16.17 10.57
N GLY A 67 -3.56 15.67 10.86
CA GLY A 67 -3.09 15.37 12.20
C GLY A 67 -2.98 13.89 12.53
N TYR A 68 -2.69 13.07 11.55
CA TYR A 68 -2.44 11.64 11.69
C TYR A 68 -3.62 10.86 12.30
N GLN A 69 -4.78 10.91 11.67
CA GLN A 69 -5.86 9.98 11.95
C GLN A 69 -5.55 8.60 11.36
N ARG A 70 -6.10 7.56 11.95
CA ARG A 70 -5.94 6.22 11.42
C ARG A 70 -6.62 6.06 10.06
N SER A 71 -5.99 5.34 9.14
CA SER A 71 -6.63 4.73 7.96
C SER A 71 -6.84 3.23 8.16
N SER A 72 -7.47 2.56 7.21
CA SER A 72 -7.58 1.08 7.27
C SER A 72 -6.25 0.37 7.02
N THR A 73 -5.27 1.01 6.35
CA THR A 73 -3.91 0.47 6.17
C THR A 73 -3.00 0.65 7.38
N THR A 74 -3.37 1.52 8.34
CA THR A 74 -2.60 1.69 9.59
C THR A 74 -2.39 0.35 10.29
N THR A 75 -1.15 0.03 10.64
CA THR A 75 -0.79 -1.20 11.37
C THR A 75 -1.49 -1.27 12.73
N LYS A 76 -1.96 -2.46 13.13
CA LYS A 76 -2.50 -2.73 14.47
C LYS A 76 -1.52 -2.28 15.56
N GLY A 77 -2.01 -1.82 16.71
CA GLY A 77 -1.21 -1.30 17.82
C GLY A 77 -0.64 0.10 17.59
N SER A 78 -0.81 0.69 16.39
CA SER A 78 -0.32 2.05 16.11
C SER A 78 -1.11 3.09 16.88
N ARG A 79 -0.40 4.02 17.54
CA ARG A 79 -0.97 5.26 18.06
C ARG A 79 -1.22 6.22 16.90
N THR A 80 -2.44 6.76 16.82
CA THR A 80 -2.81 7.89 15.97
C THR A 80 -3.69 8.85 16.77
N SER A 81 -4.07 10.01 16.21
CA SER A 81 -4.98 10.94 16.88
C SER A 81 -6.39 10.36 17.12
N THR A 82 -6.82 9.40 16.30
CA THR A 82 -8.12 8.70 16.44
C THR A 82 -8.01 7.31 17.08
N THR A 83 -6.80 6.83 17.34
CA THR A 83 -6.52 5.60 18.10
C THR A 83 -5.49 5.89 19.20
N PRO A 84 -5.88 6.67 20.24
CA PRO A 84 -4.98 7.06 21.30
C PRO A 84 -4.60 5.88 22.19
N ILE A 85 -3.54 6.07 22.98
CA ILE A 85 -3.16 5.16 24.04
C ILE A 85 -3.83 5.63 25.32
N GLY A 86 -4.55 4.74 25.99
CA GLY A 86 -5.24 5.00 27.25
C GLY A 86 -5.46 3.74 28.05
N ALA A 87 -6.10 3.86 29.20
CA ALA A 87 -6.31 2.73 30.13
C ALA A 87 -7.16 1.58 29.55
N LYS A 88 -8.05 1.88 28.61
CA LYS A 88 -8.98 0.88 28.03
C LYS A 88 -8.66 0.52 26.58
N ILE A 89 -7.98 1.38 25.83
CA ILE A 89 -7.69 1.20 24.40
C ILE A 89 -6.22 1.54 24.19
N ASN A 90 -5.50 0.64 23.54
CA ASN A 90 -4.07 0.80 23.27
C ASN A 90 -3.80 0.80 21.77
N GLY A 91 -3.92 1.96 21.14
CA GLY A 91 -3.72 2.10 19.70
C GLY A 91 -4.84 1.47 18.85
N LYS A 92 -4.56 1.26 17.56
CA LYS A 92 -5.50 0.65 16.62
C LYS A 92 -5.71 -0.83 16.92
N GLN A 93 -6.95 -1.27 17.05
CA GLN A 93 -7.30 -2.65 17.41
C GLN A 93 -7.47 -3.58 16.19
N GLN A 94 -7.85 -3.03 15.03
CA GLN A 94 -8.13 -3.80 13.82
C GLN A 94 -6.84 -4.10 13.06
N GLN A 95 -6.80 -5.24 12.38
CA GLN A 95 -5.77 -5.56 11.41
C GLN A 95 -5.81 -4.60 10.20
N GLN A 96 -4.70 -4.50 9.48
CA GLN A 96 -4.61 -3.73 8.26
C GLN A 96 -5.50 -4.32 7.16
N LYS A 97 -6.14 -3.45 6.39
CA LYS A 97 -6.69 -3.82 5.08
C LYS A 97 -5.52 -4.03 4.11
N TYR A 98 -5.36 -5.23 3.59
CA TYR A 98 -4.30 -5.52 2.63
C TYR A 98 -4.78 -5.20 1.20
N LEU A 99 -4.84 -3.90 0.91
CA LEU A 99 -5.42 -3.35 -0.30
C LEU A 99 -4.80 -3.87 -1.61
N PRO A 100 -3.47 -4.05 -1.74
CA PRO A 100 -2.89 -4.54 -2.99
C PRO A 100 -3.47 -5.88 -3.43
N LEU A 101 -3.62 -6.83 -2.49
CA LEU A 101 -4.18 -8.14 -2.83
C LEU A 101 -5.66 -8.04 -3.21
N ILE A 102 -6.43 -7.19 -2.54
CA ILE A 102 -7.85 -6.96 -2.88
C ILE A 102 -7.98 -6.45 -4.31
N ILE A 103 -7.15 -5.47 -4.71
CA ILE A 103 -7.18 -4.92 -6.07
C ILE A 103 -6.66 -5.93 -7.09
N SER A 104 -5.66 -6.73 -6.76
CA SER A 104 -5.13 -7.75 -7.66
C SER A 104 -6.13 -8.88 -8.00
N MET A 105 -7.16 -9.06 -7.16
CA MET A 105 -8.23 -10.03 -7.40
C MET A 105 -9.27 -9.55 -8.43
N HIS A 106 -9.27 -8.26 -8.79
CA HIS A 106 -9.93 -7.81 -10.00
C HIS A 106 -9.13 -8.24 -11.24
N ASN A 107 -9.78 -8.28 -12.41
CA ASN A 107 -9.11 -8.61 -13.67
C ASN A 107 -8.33 -7.39 -14.21
N VAL A 108 -7.32 -6.95 -13.46
CA VAL A 108 -6.49 -5.79 -13.79
C VAL A 108 -5.25 -6.21 -14.59
N GLU A 109 -4.75 -5.30 -15.46
CA GLU A 109 -3.58 -5.54 -16.30
C GLU A 109 -2.28 -5.65 -15.47
N TYR A 110 -2.18 -4.89 -14.39
CA TYR A 110 -1.01 -4.90 -13.52
C TYR A 110 -1.35 -4.49 -12.10
N CYS A 111 -0.78 -5.18 -11.14
CA CYS A 111 -0.87 -4.81 -9.73
C CYS A 111 0.47 -5.09 -9.04
N ALA A 112 1.01 -4.12 -8.31
CA ALA A 112 2.29 -4.33 -7.63
C ALA A 112 2.38 -3.55 -6.32
N THR A 113 3.29 -4.02 -5.45
CA THR A 113 3.76 -3.30 -4.27
C THR A 113 5.18 -2.80 -4.53
N ALA A 114 5.51 -1.61 -4.05
CA ALA A 114 6.85 -1.02 -4.20
C ALA A 114 7.26 -0.22 -2.97
N SER A 115 8.55 0.02 -2.80
CA SER A 115 9.08 0.83 -1.71
C SER A 115 10.30 1.63 -2.18
N PRO A 116 10.45 2.91 -1.77
CA PRO A 116 11.63 3.71 -2.08
C PRO A 116 12.92 3.13 -1.48
N SER A 117 12.83 2.17 -0.57
CA SER A 117 14.00 1.45 -0.06
C SER A 117 14.61 0.44 -1.05
N HIS A 118 13.89 0.15 -2.16
CA HIS A 118 14.29 -0.75 -3.26
C HIS A 118 14.07 -0.04 -4.60
N MET A 119 14.88 0.98 -4.87
CA MET A 119 14.65 1.95 -5.94
C MET A 119 14.65 1.33 -7.35
N ALA A 120 15.50 0.36 -7.62
CA ALA A 120 15.53 -0.32 -8.92
C ALA A 120 14.21 -1.07 -9.21
N ASP A 121 13.69 -1.81 -8.22
CA ASP A 121 12.40 -2.48 -8.27
C ASP A 121 11.25 -1.45 -8.44
N PHE A 122 11.31 -0.37 -7.68
CA PHE A 122 10.29 0.70 -7.75
C PHE A 122 10.19 1.32 -9.15
N VAL A 123 11.33 1.70 -9.73
CA VAL A 123 11.37 2.29 -11.08
C VAL A 123 10.88 1.31 -12.15
N ALA A 124 11.32 0.05 -12.08
CA ALA A 124 10.86 -0.99 -13.01
C ALA A 124 9.34 -1.19 -12.93
N LYS A 125 8.76 -1.19 -11.73
CA LYS A 125 7.31 -1.34 -11.54
C LYS A 125 6.50 -0.14 -12.03
N ILE A 126 7.03 1.09 -11.88
CA ILE A 126 6.40 2.28 -12.49
C ILE A 126 6.35 2.13 -14.02
N GLN A 127 7.46 1.72 -14.65
CA GLN A 127 7.53 1.52 -16.10
C GLN A 127 6.54 0.45 -16.56
N LYS A 128 6.50 -0.71 -15.90
CA LYS A 128 5.51 -1.78 -16.18
C LYS A 128 4.08 -1.29 -16.01
N GLY A 129 3.80 -0.55 -14.93
CA GLY A 129 2.48 0.04 -14.66
C GLY A 129 2.04 1.03 -15.74
N LEU A 130 2.96 1.88 -16.23
CA LEU A 130 2.68 2.81 -17.34
C LEU A 130 2.35 2.06 -18.64
N GLU A 131 3.10 1.01 -18.99
CA GLU A 131 2.80 0.22 -20.17
C GLU A 131 1.48 -0.56 -20.04
N ALA A 132 1.20 -1.14 -18.87
CA ALA A 132 -0.04 -1.84 -18.60
C ALA A 132 -1.26 -0.90 -18.64
N SER A 133 -1.11 0.34 -18.15
CA SER A 133 -2.20 1.33 -18.14
C SER A 133 -2.71 1.76 -19.53
N LYS A 134 -1.93 1.51 -20.58
CA LYS A 134 -2.37 1.71 -21.97
C LYS A 134 -3.42 0.68 -22.42
N LYS A 135 -3.46 -0.47 -21.74
CA LYS A 135 -4.38 -1.58 -22.06
C LYS A 135 -5.60 -1.59 -21.13
N GLY A 136 -5.39 -1.27 -19.84
CA GLY A 136 -6.43 -1.29 -18.82
C GLY A 136 -5.95 -0.77 -17.50
N PHE A 137 -6.51 -1.27 -16.40
CA PHE A 137 -6.23 -0.78 -15.06
C PHE A 137 -4.89 -1.31 -14.53
N ALA A 138 -4.02 -0.39 -14.13
CA ALA A 138 -2.77 -0.69 -13.43
C ALA A 138 -2.77 -0.06 -12.02
N TYR A 139 -2.34 -0.81 -11.03
CA TYR A 139 -2.28 -0.37 -9.63
C TYR A 139 -0.88 -0.54 -9.05
N LEU A 140 -0.37 0.49 -8.43
CA LEU A 140 0.89 0.46 -7.70
C LEU A 140 0.70 0.95 -6.26
N HIS A 141 0.97 0.10 -5.29
CA HIS A 141 0.91 0.42 -3.87
C HIS A 141 2.33 0.68 -3.35
N VAL A 142 2.61 1.93 -2.99
CA VAL A 142 3.95 2.38 -2.60
C VAL A 142 4.00 2.61 -1.10
N PHE A 143 4.78 1.84 -0.38
CA PHE A 143 4.99 2.02 1.05
C PHE A 143 5.94 3.18 1.33
N SER A 144 5.41 4.24 1.93
CA SER A 144 6.11 5.50 2.17
C SER A 144 5.91 5.97 3.61
N PRO A 145 6.60 5.37 4.61
CA PRO A 145 6.40 5.70 6.02
C PRO A 145 6.73 7.17 6.29
N CYS A 146 5.82 7.88 6.98
CA CYS A 146 5.95 9.29 7.29
C CYS A 146 6.76 9.51 8.58
N PRO A 147 7.91 10.21 8.56
CA PRO A 147 8.71 10.44 9.77
C PRO A 147 7.93 11.11 10.89
N THR A 148 7.12 12.11 10.58
CA THR A 148 6.33 12.86 11.56
C THR A 148 5.23 12.00 12.19
N GLY A 149 4.43 11.30 11.38
CA GLY A 149 3.35 10.45 11.90
C GLY A 149 3.85 9.21 12.63
N TRP A 150 4.93 8.61 12.14
CA TRP A 150 5.52 7.43 12.77
C TRP A 150 6.48 7.74 13.91
N VAL A 151 6.83 9.01 14.09
CA VAL A 151 7.71 9.52 15.16
C VAL A 151 9.08 8.83 15.13
N TYR A 152 9.84 9.11 14.09
CA TYR A 152 11.25 8.74 13.93
C TYR A 152 12.03 9.86 13.22
N ALA A 153 13.35 9.86 13.33
CA ALA A 153 14.20 10.89 12.71
C ALA A 153 14.17 10.79 11.16
N PRO A 154 13.93 11.89 10.41
CA PRO A 154 13.72 11.87 8.96
C PRO A 154 14.79 11.13 8.14
N GLU A 155 16.05 11.23 8.55
CA GLU A 155 17.18 10.55 7.91
C GLU A 155 17.08 9.01 7.97
N LYS A 156 16.19 8.46 8.83
CA LYS A 156 15.94 7.02 8.95
C LYS A 156 14.82 6.52 8.03
N ALA A 157 14.19 7.38 7.21
CA ALA A 157 13.02 7.02 6.42
C ALA A 157 13.26 5.79 5.52
N ILE A 158 14.37 5.77 4.79
CA ILE A 158 14.74 4.62 3.93
C ILE A 158 15.04 3.37 4.77
N ALA A 159 15.68 3.51 5.93
CA ALA A 159 15.96 2.40 6.82
C ALA A 159 14.68 1.79 7.41
N VAL A 160 13.70 2.61 7.80
CA VAL A 160 12.38 2.18 8.29
C VAL A 160 11.61 1.47 7.18
N ALA A 161 11.56 2.03 5.97
CA ALA A 161 10.95 1.39 4.81
C ALA A 161 11.60 0.03 4.50
N ARG A 162 12.94 -0.06 4.58
CA ARG A 162 13.67 -1.32 4.38
C ARG A 162 13.38 -2.35 5.47
N LYS A 163 13.22 -1.94 6.73
CA LYS A 163 12.80 -2.85 7.81
C LYS A 163 11.43 -3.46 7.56
N ALA A 164 10.47 -2.67 7.05
CA ALA A 164 9.14 -3.17 6.71
C ALA A 164 9.19 -4.24 5.60
N VAL A 165 10.04 -4.07 4.58
CA VAL A 165 10.25 -5.09 3.55
C VAL A 165 10.95 -6.33 4.15
N ARG A 166 12.02 -6.14 4.93
CA ARG A 166 12.77 -7.24 5.56
C ARG A 166 12.00 -8.02 6.62
N SER A 167 10.95 -7.48 7.18
CA SER A 167 10.07 -8.17 8.12
C SER A 167 8.86 -8.83 7.44
N ASN A 168 8.77 -8.75 6.11
CA ASN A 168 7.59 -9.15 5.34
C ASN A 168 6.29 -8.40 5.73
N LEU A 169 6.38 -7.34 6.56
CA LEU A 169 5.23 -6.47 6.83
C LEU A 169 4.71 -5.85 5.53
N PHE A 170 5.65 -5.52 4.64
CA PHE A 170 5.37 -5.02 3.30
C PHE A 170 6.19 -5.80 2.25
N PRO A 171 5.73 -6.98 1.82
CA PRO A 171 6.42 -7.78 0.81
C PRO A 171 6.38 -7.09 -0.56
N LEU A 172 7.45 -7.21 -1.33
CA LEU A 172 7.55 -6.70 -2.69
C LEU A 172 7.18 -7.79 -3.69
N TRP A 173 6.07 -7.59 -4.37
CA TRP A 173 5.52 -8.51 -5.36
C TRP A 173 4.82 -7.76 -6.49
N GLU A 174 4.56 -8.44 -7.58
CA GLU A 174 3.75 -7.95 -8.68
C GLU A 174 2.85 -9.06 -9.24
N LYS A 175 1.78 -8.66 -9.89
CA LYS A 175 0.87 -9.51 -10.68
C LYS A 175 0.74 -8.90 -12.06
N ASP A 176 1.02 -9.68 -13.08
CA ASP A 176 0.83 -9.35 -14.49
C ASP A 176 0.05 -10.45 -15.23
N ALA A 177 0.12 -10.48 -16.56
CA ALA A 177 -0.54 -11.50 -17.38
C ALA A 177 -0.02 -12.93 -17.13
N ASN A 178 1.20 -13.08 -16.58
CA ASN A 178 1.82 -14.37 -16.31
C ASN A 178 1.52 -14.88 -14.88
N GLY A 179 0.86 -14.09 -14.05
CA GLY A 179 0.54 -14.48 -12.68
C GLY A 179 1.18 -13.59 -11.62
N TYR A 180 1.39 -14.14 -10.43
CA TYR A 180 2.00 -13.45 -9.30
C TYR A 180 3.48 -13.75 -9.22
N HIS A 181 4.29 -12.75 -8.92
CA HIS A 181 5.75 -12.86 -8.79
C HIS A 181 6.22 -12.18 -7.52
N LEU A 182 6.87 -12.93 -6.63
CA LEU A 182 7.48 -12.39 -5.42
C LEU A 182 8.88 -11.86 -5.79
N ASN A 183 9.00 -10.53 -5.96
CA ASN A 183 10.23 -9.88 -6.44
C ASN A 183 11.36 -9.87 -5.40
N TYR A 184 11.01 -9.92 -4.11
CA TYR A 184 11.97 -10.00 -3.03
C TYR A 184 11.64 -11.20 -2.13
N LYS A 185 12.35 -12.31 -2.36
CA LYS A 185 12.28 -13.51 -1.51
C LYS A 185 13.16 -13.30 -0.29
N ASN A 186 12.54 -13.23 0.88
CA ASN A 186 13.24 -13.00 2.13
C ASN A 186 13.37 -14.31 2.91
N GLU A 187 14.53 -14.96 2.79
CA GLU A 187 14.81 -16.24 3.43
C GLU A 187 14.97 -16.14 4.95
N ASN A 188 15.39 -14.98 5.46
CA ASN A 188 15.63 -14.73 6.88
C ASN A 188 14.96 -13.42 7.31
N PRO A 189 13.64 -13.40 7.47
CA PRO A 189 12.91 -12.18 7.86
C PRO A 189 13.26 -11.75 9.28
N ILE A 190 13.40 -10.45 9.49
CA ILE A 190 13.44 -9.90 10.84
C ILE A 190 12.04 -9.96 11.47
N SER A 191 11.97 -10.16 12.79
CA SER A 191 10.69 -10.21 13.49
C SER A 191 9.97 -8.86 13.46
N ILE A 192 8.65 -8.88 13.62
CA ILE A 192 7.84 -7.67 13.81
C ILE A 192 8.31 -6.91 15.05
N LYS A 193 8.74 -7.60 16.11
CA LYS A 193 9.32 -6.98 17.31
C LYS A 193 10.54 -6.10 16.97
N GLU A 194 11.43 -6.58 16.12
CA GLU A 194 12.59 -5.80 15.67
C GLU A 194 12.18 -4.69 14.68
N MET A 195 11.16 -4.92 13.85
CA MET A 195 10.65 -3.91 12.91
C MET A 195 10.10 -2.69 13.65
N VAL A 196 9.26 -2.88 14.66
CA VAL A 196 8.60 -1.78 15.41
C VAL A 196 9.52 -1.05 16.38
N LYS A 197 10.68 -1.62 16.69
CA LYS A 197 11.65 -1.06 17.63
C LYS A 197 12.13 0.34 17.21
N ASN A 198 12.10 1.27 18.16
CA ASN A 198 12.50 2.68 17.98
C ASN A 198 11.60 3.48 17.00
N ILE A 199 10.36 3.04 16.79
CA ILE A 199 9.34 3.77 16.05
C ILE A 199 8.27 4.25 17.03
N GLY A 200 8.13 5.58 17.19
CA GLY A 200 7.33 6.16 18.26
C GLY A 200 5.84 5.84 18.21
N LYS A 201 5.25 5.61 17.02
CA LYS A 201 3.84 5.19 16.92
C LYS A 201 3.55 3.85 17.59
N PHE A 202 4.59 3.03 17.80
CA PHE A 202 4.51 1.71 18.46
C PHE A 202 5.04 1.71 19.91
N LYS A 203 5.31 2.88 20.48
CA LYS A 203 5.93 2.97 21.83
C LYS A 203 5.22 2.18 22.92
N SER A 204 3.91 1.97 22.79
CA SER A 204 3.08 1.26 23.76
C SER A 204 2.44 0.00 23.17
N ILE A 205 3.00 -0.54 22.09
CA ILE A 205 2.51 -1.79 21.49
C ILE A 205 2.72 -2.94 22.49
N THR A 206 1.74 -3.81 22.61
CA THR A 206 1.82 -4.98 23.49
C THR A 206 2.48 -6.17 22.80
N GLU A 207 2.99 -7.14 23.56
CA GLU A 207 3.49 -8.40 22.99
C GLU A 207 2.38 -9.17 22.24
N ASP A 208 1.14 -9.12 22.72
CA ASP A 208 -0.02 -9.72 22.06
C ASP A 208 -0.30 -9.06 20.69
N ASP A 209 -0.19 -7.74 20.59
CA ASP A 209 -0.32 -7.03 19.32
C ASP A 209 0.82 -7.40 18.38
N ILE A 210 2.08 -7.47 18.87
CA ILE A 210 3.23 -7.89 18.09
C ILE A 210 3.02 -9.30 17.54
N GLN A 211 2.60 -10.25 18.39
CA GLN A 211 2.33 -11.61 17.96
C GLN A 211 1.16 -11.68 16.97
N SER A 212 0.12 -10.90 17.19
CA SER A 212 -1.03 -10.81 16.28
C SER A 212 -0.65 -10.26 14.89
N ILE A 213 0.27 -9.28 14.84
CA ILE A 213 0.82 -8.75 13.57
C ILE A 213 1.72 -9.81 12.91
N GLN A 214 2.61 -10.46 13.69
CA GLN A 214 3.48 -11.51 13.17
C GLN A 214 2.68 -12.62 12.48
N ASN A 215 1.65 -13.13 13.13
CA ASN A 215 0.81 -14.20 12.60
C ASN A 215 0.16 -13.81 11.25
N ILE A 216 -0.35 -12.58 11.11
CA ILE A 216 -0.98 -12.15 9.87
C ILE A 216 0.04 -11.86 8.77
N VAL A 217 1.24 -11.38 9.13
CA VAL A 217 2.36 -11.18 8.21
C VAL A 217 2.83 -12.51 7.65
N ASP A 218 3.05 -13.50 8.51
CA ASP A 218 3.46 -14.85 8.12
C ASP A 218 2.43 -15.51 7.20
N TYR A 219 1.14 -15.44 7.57
CA TYR A 219 0.05 -15.93 6.74
C TYR A 219 0.01 -15.27 5.35
N ARG A 220 0.14 -13.93 5.28
CA ARG A 220 0.14 -13.19 4.01
C ARG A 220 1.34 -13.56 3.14
N TYR A 221 2.51 -13.65 3.74
CA TYR A 221 3.71 -14.00 3.01
C TYR A 221 3.66 -15.43 2.48
N GLU A 222 3.16 -16.38 3.28
CA GLU A 222 2.94 -17.76 2.86
C GLU A 222 1.94 -17.83 1.70
N LEU A 223 0.81 -17.10 1.79
CA LEU A 223 -0.17 -17.01 0.72
C LEU A 223 0.47 -16.49 -0.58
N LEU A 224 1.20 -15.37 -0.51
CA LEU A 224 1.91 -14.80 -1.66
C LEU A 224 2.94 -15.79 -2.23
N SER A 225 3.69 -16.48 -1.37
CA SER A 225 4.68 -17.47 -1.82
C SER A 225 4.04 -18.67 -2.53
N ARG A 226 2.82 -19.06 -2.12
CA ARG A 226 2.08 -20.19 -2.76
C ARG A 226 1.46 -19.82 -4.11
N ILE A 227 1.09 -18.55 -4.31
CA ILE A 227 0.48 -18.09 -5.56
C ILE A 227 1.51 -17.50 -6.53
N SER A 228 2.78 -17.33 -6.09
CA SER A 228 3.88 -16.82 -6.90
C SER A 228 4.76 -17.97 -7.37
N ASP A 229 5.17 -17.90 -8.63
CA ASP A 229 6.15 -18.85 -9.23
C ASP A 229 7.60 -18.58 -8.77
#